data_e319c0f2444e0be2e9d71a0307c45911
#
_entry.id   e319c0f2444e0be2e9d71a0307c45911
#
_cell.length_a   1.000
_cell.length_b   1.000
_cell.length_c   1.000
_cell.angle_alpha   90.00
_cell.angle_beta   90.00
_cell.angle_gamma   90.00
#
_symmetry.space_group_name_H-M   'P 1'
#
loop_
_entity.id
_entity.type
_entity.pdbx_description
1 polymer ?
#
loop_
_entity_poly.entity_id
_entity_poly.type
_entity_poly.pdbx_seq_one_letter_code
_entity_poly.pdbx_strand_id
1 'polypeptide(L)'
;NMELTLALKNNIGEINRLHSFIEEVGEVFALPMKTVMNLNLVLEEAVTNVIMYAYPKEEHEYIHLTAKEQDGKLIFILTDSGKAFDPTQAPDADITLSADDRQIGGLGIFLIRKIMNEVKYERIDGKNVLTLEKEL
;
A
#
# COMPACT_ATOMS: atom_id res chain seq x y z
N ASN A 1 -1.81 2.15 22.80
CA ASN A 1 -1.36 1.95 21.41
C ASN A 1 -2.13 2.89 20.49
N MET A 2 -1.39 3.77 19.81
CA MET A 2 -2.00 4.68 18.87
C MET A 2 -2.24 4.00 17.52
N GLU A 3 -3.42 4.28 16.96
CA GLU A 3 -3.81 3.76 15.67
C GLU A 3 -4.38 4.92 14.84
N LEU A 4 -3.90 5.06 13.63
CA LEU A 4 -4.35 6.08 12.68
C LEU A 4 -5.08 5.40 11.53
N THR A 5 -6.17 6.00 11.08
CA THR A 5 -6.96 5.45 9.99
C THR A 5 -7.23 6.49 8.92
N LEU A 6 -7.35 6.03 7.67
CA LEU A 6 -7.66 6.85 6.51
C LEU A 6 -8.65 6.10 5.63
N ALA A 7 -9.68 6.79 5.17
CA ALA A 7 -10.60 6.26 4.16
C ALA A 7 -10.39 7.07 2.87
N LEU A 8 -10.08 6.38 1.79
CA LEU A 8 -9.89 6.97 0.47
C LEU A 8 -10.99 6.51 -0.46
N LYS A 9 -11.45 7.40 -1.32
CA LYS A 9 -12.29 7.00 -2.45
C LYS A 9 -11.42 6.24 -3.45
N ASN A 10 -12.04 5.34 -4.19
CA ASN A 10 -11.40 4.56 -5.25
C ASN A 10 -11.11 5.45 -6.48
N ASN A 11 -10.24 6.43 -6.31
CA ASN A 11 -9.95 7.47 -7.30
C ASN A 11 -8.50 7.93 -7.15
N ILE A 12 -7.79 7.98 -8.26
CA ILE A 12 -6.37 8.37 -8.27
C ILE A 12 -6.16 9.79 -7.73
N GLY A 13 -7.17 10.67 -7.81
CA GLY A 13 -7.11 12.01 -7.25
C GLY A 13 -6.99 12.05 -5.73
N GLU A 14 -7.22 10.93 -5.05
CA GLU A 14 -7.11 10.85 -3.59
C GLU A 14 -5.66 10.63 -3.09
N ILE A 15 -4.71 10.44 -4.00
CA ILE A 15 -3.31 10.13 -3.62
C ILE A 15 -2.70 11.24 -2.76
N ASN A 16 -3.06 12.49 -2.97
CA ASN A 16 -2.55 13.58 -2.13
C ASN A 16 -2.96 13.43 -0.66
N ARG A 17 -4.17 12.90 -0.42
CA ARG A 17 -4.63 12.62 0.95
C ARG A 17 -3.82 11.48 1.58
N LEU A 18 -3.44 10.50 0.79
CA LEU A 18 -2.56 9.42 1.24
C LEU A 18 -1.21 9.98 1.68
N HIS A 19 -0.60 10.86 0.88
CA HIS A 19 0.69 11.47 1.22
C HIS A 19 0.61 12.25 2.53
N SER A 20 -0.46 13.04 2.72
CA SER A 20 -0.67 13.78 3.97
C SER A 20 -0.83 12.84 5.16
N PHE A 21 -1.51 11.72 4.98
CA PHE A 21 -1.67 10.71 6.02
C PHE A 21 -0.32 10.09 6.40
N ILE A 22 0.53 9.77 5.43
CA ILE A 22 1.85 9.18 5.71
C ILE A 22 2.76 10.20 6.41
N GLU A 23 2.65 11.49 6.08
CA GLU A 23 3.36 12.53 6.83
C GLU A 23 2.91 12.57 8.29
N GLU A 24 1.60 12.47 8.54
CA GLU A 24 1.06 12.40 9.89
C GLU A 24 1.57 11.17 10.64
N VAL A 25 1.60 10.01 10.00
CA VAL A 25 2.19 8.80 10.54
C VAL A 25 3.65 9.03 10.93
N GLY A 26 4.40 9.72 10.06
CA GLY A 26 5.80 10.07 10.34
C GLY A 26 5.96 10.92 11.59
N GLU A 27 5.07 11.87 11.80
CA GLU A 27 5.09 12.72 12.99
C GLU A 27 4.69 11.96 14.25
N VAL A 28 3.59 11.20 14.18
CA VAL A 28 3.05 10.49 15.34
C VAL A 28 4.03 9.43 15.84
N PHE A 29 4.66 8.69 14.95
CA PHE A 29 5.58 7.61 15.31
C PHE A 29 7.05 8.04 15.28
N ALA A 30 7.32 9.34 15.11
CA ALA A 30 8.67 9.92 15.12
C ALA A 30 9.62 9.22 14.13
N LEU A 31 9.16 9.06 12.89
CA LEU A 31 9.92 8.36 11.86
C LEU A 31 10.94 9.29 11.19
N PRO A 32 12.13 8.77 10.81
CA PRO A 32 13.07 9.54 9.99
C PRO A 32 12.44 9.92 8.64
N MET A 33 12.88 11.04 8.08
CA MET A 33 12.38 11.51 6.78
C MET A 33 12.54 10.46 5.68
N LYS A 34 13.67 9.75 5.65
CA LYS A 34 13.89 8.70 4.66
C LYS A 34 12.86 7.59 4.75
N THR A 35 12.48 7.21 5.97
CA THR A 35 11.45 6.19 6.18
C THR A 35 10.10 6.69 5.67
N VAL A 36 9.74 7.94 5.95
CA VAL A 36 8.50 8.54 5.46
C VAL A 36 8.46 8.54 3.93
N MET A 37 9.55 8.92 3.29
CA MET A 37 9.65 8.89 1.82
C MET A 37 9.46 7.48 1.25
N ASN A 38 10.11 6.50 1.86
CA ASN A 38 9.99 5.10 1.44
C ASN A 38 8.56 4.58 1.62
N LEU A 39 7.91 4.92 2.73
CA LEU A 39 6.53 4.52 2.99
C LEU A 39 5.56 5.18 2.00
N ASN A 40 5.80 6.43 1.62
CA ASN A 40 4.99 7.08 0.58
C ASN A 40 5.07 6.31 -0.74
N LEU A 41 6.25 5.86 -1.14
CA LEU A 41 6.42 5.07 -2.36
C LEU A 41 5.64 3.75 -2.27
N VAL A 42 5.78 3.04 -1.14
CA VAL A 42 5.14 1.74 -0.93
C VAL A 42 3.63 1.87 -0.92
N LEU A 43 3.09 2.79 -0.12
CA LEU A 43 1.65 2.92 0.03
C LEU A 43 0.99 3.50 -1.22
N GLU A 44 1.65 4.41 -1.91
CA GLU A 44 1.16 4.91 -3.19
C GLU A 44 1.02 3.77 -4.20
N GLU A 45 2.04 2.90 -4.31
CA GLU A 45 1.98 1.76 -5.21
C GLU A 45 0.89 0.77 -4.80
N ALA A 46 0.78 0.47 -3.51
CA ALA A 46 -0.23 -0.46 -3.02
C ALA A 46 -1.65 0.06 -3.27
N VAL A 47 -1.91 1.33 -3.00
CA VAL A 47 -3.22 1.95 -3.23
C VAL A 47 -3.54 2.05 -4.72
N THR A 48 -2.56 2.44 -5.53
CA THR A 48 -2.74 2.54 -6.99
C THR A 48 -3.09 1.17 -7.58
N ASN A 49 -2.45 0.11 -7.11
CA ASN A 49 -2.77 -1.26 -7.54
C ASN A 49 -4.22 -1.63 -7.21
N VAL A 50 -4.70 -1.26 -6.02
CA VAL A 50 -6.10 -1.50 -5.66
C VAL A 50 -7.03 -0.76 -6.61
N ILE A 51 -6.77 0.51 -6.86
CA ILE A 51 -7.60 1.34 -7.76
C ILE A 51 -7.66 0.73 -9.16
N MET A 52 -6.53 0.31 -9.68
CA MET A 52 -6.44 -0.19 -11.07
C MET A 52 -6.93 -1.61 -11.24
N TYR A 53 -6.66 -2.49 -10.27
CA TYR A 53 -6.85 -3.94 -10.46
C TYR A 53 -7.99 -4.53 -9.62
N ALA A 54 -8.26 -4.00 -8.44
CA ALA A 54 -9.40 -4.44 -7.64
C ALA A 54 -10.70 -3.77 -8.10
N TYR A 55 -10.59 -2.58 -8.68
CA TYR A 55 -11.73 -1.83 -9.21
C TYR A 55 -11.47 -1.43 -10.67
N PRO A 56 -11.53 -2.40 -11.61
CA PRO A 56 -11.23 -2.11 -13.02
C PRO A 56 -12.23 -1.16 -13.68
N LYS A 57 -13.40 -0.98 -13.06
CA LYS A 57 -14.40 0.01 -13.46
C LYS A 57 -14.55 1.02 -12.35
N GLU A 58 -14.87 2.26 -12.69
CA GLU A 58 -15.13 3.29 -11.70
C GLU A 58 -16.34 2.90 -10.85
N GLU A 59 -16.10 2.68 -9.56
CA GLU A 59 -17.11 2.35 -8.58
C GLU A 59 -16.96 3.31 -7.40
N HIS A 60 -18.05 3.63 -6.71
CA HIS A 60 -18.04 4.53 -5.56
C HIS A 60 -17.79 3.74 -4.28
N GLU A 61 -16.58 3.21 -4.15
CA GLU A 61 -16.17 2.42 -3.00
C GLU A 61 -15.02 3.09 -2.27
N TYR A 62 -14.86 2.74 -1.00
CA TYR A 62 -13.78 3.25 -0.17
C TYR A 62 -12.69 2.21 0.03
N ILE A 63 -11.47 2.70 0.08
CA ILE A 63 -10.28 1.93 0.43
C ILE A 63 -9.89 2.40 1.84
N HIS A 64 -9.66 1.47 2.76
CA HIS A 64 -9.33 1.78 4.15
C HIS A 64 -7.89 1.43 4.45
N LEU A 65 -7.19 2.36 5.10
CA LEU A 65 -5.81 2.17 5.52
C LEU A 65 -5.70 2.44 7.02
N THR A 66 -5.09 1.51 7.73
CA THR A 66 -4.79 1.65 9.15
C THR A 66 -3.29 1.60 9.34
N ALA A 67 -2.76 2.46 10.21
CA ALA A 67 -1.37 2.44 10.62
C ALA A 67 -1.29 2.32 12.13
N LYS A 68 -0.52 1.36 12.63
CA LYS A 68 -0.34 1.16 14.07
C LYS A 68 1.08 0.67 14.38
N GLU A 69 1.53 0.92 15.61
CA GLU A 69 2.79 0.39 16.10
C GLU A 69 2.49 -0.76 17.06
N GLN A 70 3.19 -1.87 16.89
CA GLN A 70 3.06 -3.04 17.74
C GLN A 70 4.39 -3.80 17.78
N ASP A 71 4.90 -4.02 19.00
CA ASP A 71 6.12 -4.82 19.21
C ASP A 71 7.33 -4.33 18.41
N GLY A 72 7.51 -3.01 18.32
CA GLY A 72 8.63 -2.39 17.60
C GLY A 72 8.48 -2.40 16.09
N LYS A 73 7.29 -2.69 15.60
CA LYS A 73 6.98 -2.70 14.16
C LYS A 73 5.89 -1.70 13.84
N LEU A 74 6.02 -1.06 12.70
CA LEU A 74 4.95 -0.25 12.12
C LEU A 74 4.16 -1.13 11.16
N ILE A 75 2.86 -1.26 11.39
CA ILE A 75 1.99 -2.16 10.63
C ILE A 75 0.95 -1.33 9.88
N PHE A 76 0.88 -1.54 8.57
CA PHE A 76 -0.17 -0.97 7.73
C PHE A 76 -1.12 -2.07 7.30
N ILE A 77 -2.42 -1.82 7.39
CA ILE A 77 -3.45 -2.74 6.92
C ILE A 77 -4.30 -2.00 5.89
N LEU A 78 -4.23 -2.45 4.65
CA LEU A 78 -4.96 -1.88 3.52
C LEU A 78 -6.08 -2.82 3.14
N THR A 79 -7.32 -2.33 3.21
CA THR A 79 -8.51 -3.15 2.99
C THR A 79 -9.40 -2.52 1.92
N ASP A 80 -9.90 -3.34 1.02
CA ASP A 80 -10.89 -2.93 0.02
C ASP A 80 -11.89 -4.05 -0.24
N SER A 81 -13.03 -3.72 -0.83
CA SER A 81 -14.11 -4.66 -1.15
C SER A 81 -14.20 -4.92 -2.65
N GLY A 82 -13.13 -4.67 -3.38
CA GLY A 82 -13.09 -4.88 -4.82
C GLY A 82 -12.91 -6.34 -5.21
N LYS A 83 -12.66 -6.53 -6.48
CA LYS A 83 -12.32 -7.84 -7.04
C LYS A 83 -11.06 -8.39 -6.36
N ALA A 84 -11.00 -9.70 -6.17
CA ALA A 84 -9.82 -10.34 -5.61
C ALA A 84 -8.58 -9.99 -6.43
N PHE A 85 -7.59 -9.38 -5.77
CA PHE A 85 -6.32 -9.02 -6.37
C PHE A 85 -5.22 -9.21 -5.34
N ASP A 86 -4.33 -10.17 -5.58
CA ASP A 86 -3.20 -10.47 -4.71
C ASP A 86 -1.92 -9.91 -5.34
N PRO A 87 -1.40 -8.77 -4.87
CA PRO A 87 -0.18 -8.20 -5.43
C PRO A 87 1.05 -9.07 -5.17
N THR A 88 1.00 -9.98 -4.17
CA THR A 88 2.14 -10.85 -3.86
C THR A 88 2.34 -11.96 -4.88
N GLN A 89 1.33 -12.22 -5.71
CA GLN A 89 1.41 -13.21 -6.79
C GLN A 89 1.97 -12.62 -8.09
N ALA A 90 2.09 -11.30 -8.17
CA ALA A 90 2.72 -10.67 -9.34
C ALA A 90 4.21 -11.03 -9.34
N PRO A 91 4.80 -11.40 -10.49
CA PRO A 91 6.24 -11.63 -10.56
C PRO A 91 7.02 -10.34 -10.30
N ASP A 92 8.23 -10.47 -9.75
CA ASP A 92 9.09 -9.31 -9.59
C ASP A 92 9.43 -8.71 -10.95
N ALA A 93 9.56 -7.39 -11.01
CA ALA A 93 9.91 -6.70 -12.23
C ALA A 93 11.28 -7.17 -12.73
N ASP A 94 11.38 -7.39 -14.05
CA ASP A 94 12.67 -7.58 -14.71
C ASP A 94 13.28 -6.19 -14.93
N ILE A 95 14.19 -5.81 -14.07
CA ILE A 95 14.82 -4.48 -14.10
C ILE A 95 15.78 -4.31 -15.28
N THR A 96 16.04 -5.37 -16.05
CA THR A 96 16.84 -5.27 -17.27
C THR A 96 16.02 -4.84 -18.45
N LEU A 97 14.69 -4.90 -18.38
CA LEU A 97 13.79 -4.44 -19.44
C LEU A 97 13.62 -2.92 -19.37
N SER A 98 13.34 -2.31 -20.52
CA SER A 98 12.99 -0.90 -20.55
C SER A 98 11.64 -0.67 -19.86
N ALA A 99 11.36 0.59 -19.50
CA ALA A 99 10.10 0.91 -18.83
C ALA A 99 8.88 0.51 -19.66
N ASP A 100 8.99 0.61 -20.99
CA ASP A 100 7.88 0.27 -21.90
C ASP A 100 7.62 -1.25 -21.97
N ASP A 101 8.63 -2.05 -21.71
CA ASP A 101 8.55 -3.50 -21.78
C ASP A 101 8.17 -4.15 -20.45
N ARG A 102 8.14 -3.38 -19.35
CA ARG A 102 7.75 -3.89 -18.03
C ARG A 102 6.24 -3.95 -17.90
N GLN A 103 5.76 -4.98 -17.21
CA GLN A 103 4.35 -5.06 -16.88
C GLN A 103 4.00 -3.99 -15.84
N ILE A 104 2.80 -3.41 -15.97
CA ILE A 104 2.28 -2.46 -15.01
C ILE A 104 2.13 -3.17 -13.65
N GLY A 105 2.62 -2.54 -12.58
CA GLY A 105 2.55 -3.09 -11.22
C GLY A 105 3.70 -4.00 -10.83
N GLY A 106 4.46 -4.56 -11.80
CA GLY A 106 5.57 -5.46 -11.50
C GLY A 106 6.69 -4.77 -10.72
N LEU A 107 7.03 -3.55 -11.08
CA LEU A 107 8.04 -2.76 -10.37
C LEU A 107 7.57 -2.41 -8.96
N GLY A 108 6.28 -2.15 -8.79
CA GLY A 108 5.71 -1.79 -7.50
C GLY A 108 5.85 -2.89 -6.46
N ILE A 109 5.52 -4.15 -6.80
CA ILE A 109 5.68 -5.24 -5.83
C ILE A 109 7.16 -5.46 -5.49
N PHE A 110 8.06 -5.25 -6.43
CA PHE A 110 9.49 -5.28 -6.18
C PHE A 110 9.88 -4.23 -5.12
N LEU A 111 9.40 -2.98 -5.27
CA LEU A 111 9.66 -1.91 -4.31
C LEU A 111 9.07 -2.24 -2.93
N ILE A 112 7.84 -2.75 -2.90
CA ILE A 112 7.18 -3.11 -1.65
C ILE A 112 8.00 -4.16 -0.90
N ARG A 113 8.42 -5.23 -1.58
CA ARG A 113 9.23 -6.28 -0.98
C ARG A 113 10.61 -5.81 -0.56
N LYS A 114 11.18 -4.83 -1.29
CA LYS A 114 12.50 -4.28 -0.98
C LYS A 114 12.47 -3.43 0.28
N ILE A 115 11.43 -2.64 0.47
CA ILE A 115 11.32 -1.66 1.54
C ILE A 115 10.70 -2.25 2.81
N MET A 116 9.65 -3.05 2.67
CA MET A 116 8.95 -3.62 3.82
C MET A 116 9.61 -4.92 4.28
N ASN A 117 9.54 -5.18 5.57
CA ASN A 117 10.09 -6.41 6.15
C ASN A 117 9.16 -7.60 5.93
N GLU A 118 7.85 -7.36 5.86
CA GLU A 118 6.89 -8.41 5.62
C GLU A 118 5.70 -7.89 4.82
N VAL A 119 5.21 -8.70 3.89
CA VAL A 119 4.06 -8.40 3.04
C VAL A 119 3.16 -9.62 3.05
N LYS A 120 1.91 -9.45 3.49
CA LYS A 120 0.95 -10.55 3.58
C LYS A 120 -0.38 -10.16 2.95
N TYR A 121 -0.91 -11.03 2.11
CA TYR A 121 -2.23 -10.84 1.49
C TYR A 121 -3.20 -11.90 1.99
N GLU A 122 -4.43 -11.49 2.28
CA GLU A 122 -5.53 -12.40 2.59
C GLU A 122 -6.81 -11.94 1.89
N ARG A 123 -7.61 -12.89 1.47
CA ARG A 123 -8.97 -12.63 1.00
C ARG A 123 -9.94 -13.08 2.08
N ILE A 124 -10.61 -12.15 2.73
CA ILE A 124 -11.46 -12.40 3.90
C ILE A 124 -12.83 -11.74 3.72
N ASP A 125 -13.89 -12.52 3.75
CA ASP A 125 -15.27 -12.03 3.71
C ASP A 125 -15.53 -11.05 2.56
N GLY A 126 -15.03 -11.38 1.36
CA GLY A 126 -15.22 -10.54 0.18
C GLY A 126 -14.33 -9.32 0.13
N LYS A 127 -13.29 -9.27 0.97
CA LYS A 127 -12.36 -8.13 1.02
C LYS A 127 -10.94 -8.56 0.74
N ASN A 128 -10.20 -7.70 0.07
CA ASN A 128 -8.74 -7.81 -0.03
C ASN A 128 -8.14 -7.18 1.23
N VAL A 129 -7.26 -7.89 1.90
CA VAL A 129 -6.56 -7.39 3.09
C VAL A 129 -5.07 -7.55 2.88
N LEU A 130 -4.38 -6.44 2.70
CA LEU A 130 -2.93 -6.40 2.53
C LEU A 130 -2.31 -5.85 3.81
N THR A 131 -1.45 -6.64 4.44
CA THR A 131 -0.72 -6.23 5.65
C THR A 131 0.74 -6.05 5.32
N LEU A 132 1.26 -4.87 5.66
CA LEU A 132 2.64 -4.49 5.40
C LEU A 132 3.31 -4.14 6.73
N GLU A 133 4.44 -4.78 7.03
CA GLU A 133 5.16 -4.53 8.27
C GLU A 133 6.54 -3.94 8.00
N LYS A 134 6.90 -2.93 8.80
CA LYS A 134 8.22 -2.30 8.76
C LYS A 134 8.80 -2.29 10.15
N GLU A 135 9.96 -2.88 10.33
CA GLU A 135 10.69 -2.80 11.61
C GLU A 135 11.19 -1.38 11.85
N LEU A 136 11.03 -0.93 13.08
CA LEU A 136 11.47 0.40 13.51
C LEU A 136 12.81 0.34 14.22
#